data_1d195aba2b14daa75fee919265cb106f
#
_entry.id   1d195aba2b14daa75fee919265cb106f
#
_cell.length_a   1.000
_cell.length_b   1.000
_cell.length_c   1.000
_cell.angle_alpha   90.00
_cell.angle_beta   90.00
_cell.angle_gamma   90.00
#
_symmetry.space_group_name_H-M   'P 1'
#
loop_
_entity.id
_entity.type
_entity.pdbx_description
1 polymer ?
#
loop_
_entity_poly.entity_id
_entity_poly.type
_entity_poly.pdbx_seq_one_letter_code
_entity_poly.pdbx_strand_id
1 'polypeptide(L)'
;MTPHPDKEALDLLFPYIQQYQALASCHGINDIFQDNGGKLLQVLLVTGLEALPGREGNDAKDSEGNEFELKSVNIALTRNFSTHHHINPRIIEKYRKVDWIFAVYQGINLVSIYKLTPSALEFFYSRWEEKWHNSGGKDISNPKIPLKYVIEHGLKLYDLAADTKLNVA
;
A
#
# COMPACT_ATOMS: atom_id res chain seq x y z
N MET A 1 -27.83 -3.91 -30.17
CA MET A 1 -27.71 -4.39 -28.78
C MET A 1 -28.36 -3.37 -27.87
N THR A 2 -29.19 -3.77 -26.92
CA THR A 2 -29.82 -2.87 -25.94
C THR A 2 -28.91 -2.75 -24.74
N PRO A 3 -28.60 -1.54 -24.24
CA PRO A 3 -27.81 -1.35 -23.02
C PRO A 3 -28.44 -2.07 -21.81
N HIS A 4 -27.61 -2.47 -20.84
CA HIS A 4 -28.08 -3.00 -19.55
C HIS A 4 -28.85 -1.93 -18.78
N PRO A 5 -29.90 -2.27 -17.98
CA PRO A 5 -30.67 -1.29 -17.20
C PRO A 5 -29.81 -0.39 -16.28
N ASP A 6 -28.69 -0.95 -15.72
CA ASP A 6 -27.80 -0.19 -14.83
C ASP A 6 -26.89 0.82 -15.57
N LYS A 7 -26.99 0.92 -16.92
CA LYS A 7 -26.20 1.89 -17.69
C LYS A 7 -26.47 3.33 -17.27
N GLU A 8 -27.74 3.66 -16.98
CA GLU A 8 -28.11 5.00 -16.52
C GLU A 8 -27.50 5.32 -15.15
N ALA A 9 -27.49 4.35 -14.23
CA ALA A 9 -26.84 4.52 -12.93
C ALA A 9 -25.33 4.75 -13.06
N LEU A 10 -24.66 4.02 -13.97
CA LEU A 10 -23.25 4.24 -14.27
C LEU A 10 -23.00 5.65 -14.80
N ASP A 11 -23.83 6.13 -15.73
CA ASP A 11 -23.69 7.46 -16.34
C ASP A 11 -23.84 8.59 -15.30
N LEU A 12 -24.69 8.41 -14.31
CA LEU A 12 -24.86 9.37 -13.19
C LEU A 12 -23.66 9.37 -12.24
N LEU A 13 -23.00 8.23 -12.02
CA LEU A 13 -21.88 8.10 -11.10
C LEU A 13 -20.52 8.45 -11.74
N PHE A 14 -20.38 8.24 -13.05
CA PHE A 14 -19.10 8.36 -13.73
C PHE A 14 -18.44 9.75 -13.64
N PRO A 15 -19.19 10.89 -13.64
CA PRO A 15 -18.60 12.21 -13.43
C PRO A 15 -17.86 12.36 -12.08
N TYR A 16 -18.31 11.72 -11.02
CA TYR A 16 -17.62 11.71 -9.71
C TYR A 16 -16.34 10.87 -9.77
N ILE A 17 -16.36 9.76 -10.49
CA ILE A 17 -15.16 8.95 -10.76
C ILE A 17 -14.13 9.76 -11.55
N GLN A 18 -14.57 10.53 -12.54
CA GLN A 18 -13.69 11.41 -13.32
C GLN A 18 -13.09 12.54 -12.45
N GLN A 19 -13.84 13.11 -11.50
CA GLN A 19 -13.32 14.08 -10.55
C GLN A 19 -12.27 13.45 -9.63
N TYR A 20 -12.51 12.23 -9.15
CA TYR A 20 -11.54 11.49 -8.36
C TYR A 20 -10.27 11.17 -9.16
N GLN A 21 -10.41 10.80 -10.44
CA GLN A 21 -9.28 10.60 -11.34
C GLN A 21 -8.50 11.91 -11.57
N ALA A 22 -9.18 13.04 -11.75
CA ALA A 22 -8.52 14.33 -11.93
C ALA A 22 -7.67 14.70 -10.70
N LEU A 23 -8.20 14.49 -9.50
CA LEU A 23 -7.44 14.66 -8.24
C LEU A 23 -6.23 13.71 -8.21
N ALA A 24 -6.42 12.43 -8.54
CA ALA A 24 -5.33 11.44 -8.56
C ALA A 24 -4.22 11.82 -9.53
N SER A 25 -4.57 12.38 -10.69
CA SER A 25 -3.61 12.84 -11.71
C SER A 25 -2.72 13.97 -11.20
N CYS A 26 -3.23 14.85 -10.34
CA CYS A 26 -2.42 15.90 -9.68
C CYS A 26 -1.36 15.31 -8.74
N HIS A 27 -1.53 14.06 -8.32
CA HIS A 27 -0.59 13.33 -7.44
C HIS A 27 0.20 12.24 -8.19
N GLY A 28 0.29 12.33 -9.53
CA GLY A 28 1.08 11.42 -10.36
C GLY A 28 0.44 10.05 -10.61
N ILE A 29 -0.84 9.87 -10.29
CA ILE A 29 -1.57 8.62 -10.50
C ILE A 29 -2.39 8.72 -11.80
N ASN A 30 -1.93 8.04 -12.84
CA ASN A 30 -2.53 8.13 -14.18
C ASN A 30 -3.86 7.41 -14.32
N ASP A 31 -4.11 6.35 -13.53
CA ASP A 31 -5.32 5.55 -13.57
C ASP A 31 -5.66 5.01 -12.18
N ILE A 32 -6.80 5.44 -11.61
CA ILE A 32 -7.26 5.02 -10.29
C ILE A 32 -7.66 3.54 -10.23
N PHE A 33 -7.93 2.91 -11.36
CA PHE A 33 -8.29 1.50 -11.46
C PHE A 33 -7.07 0.59 -11.65
N GLN A 34 -5.94 1.14 -12.09
CA GLN A 34 -4.70 0.39 -12.30
C GLN A 34 -3.85 0.37 -11.02
N ASP A 35 -3.18 -0.74 -10.75
CA ASP A 35 -2.18 -0.92 -9.68
C ASP A 35 -2.62 -0.37 -8.29
N ASN A 36 -3.92 -0.43 -7.99
CA ASN A 36 -4.53 0.17 -6.79
C ASN A 36 -4.41 1.70 -6.70
N GLY A 37 -4.33 2.42 -7.81
CA GLY A 37 -4.10 3.86 -7.86
C GLY A 37 -5.03 4.68 -6.95
N GLY A 38 -6.33 4.40 -6.93
CA GLY A 38 -7.27 5.08 -6.04
C GLY A 38 -7.04 4.79 -4.55
N LYS A 39 -6.48 3.64 -4.19
CA LYS A 39 -6.06 3.33 -2.81
C LYS A 39 -4.76 4.04 -2.46
N LEU A 40 -3.81 4.06 -3.40
CA LEU A 40 -2.57 4.80 -3.21
C LEU A 40 -2.85 6.29 -2.94
N LEU A 41 -3.75 6.92 -3.70
CA LEU A 41 -4.12 8.31 -3.47
C LEU A 41 -4.58 8.57 -2.02
N GLN A 42 -5.41 7.68 -1.44
CA GLN A 42 -5.84 7.84 -0.04
C GLN A 42 -4.65 7.82 0.92
N VAL A 43 -3.69 6.91 0.72
CA VAL A 43 -2.47 6.84 1.56
C VAL A 43 -1.66 8.13 1.45
N LEU A 44 -1.38 8.58 0.23
CA LEU A 44 -0.58 9.80 -0.01
C LEU A 44 -1.21 11.02 0.66
N LEU A 45 -2.52 11.23 0.48
CA LEU A 45 -3.22 12.39 1.04
C LEU A 45 -3.29 12.36 2.58
N VAL A 46 -3.47 11.17 3.17
CA VAL A 46 -3.53 11.03 4.64
C VAL A 46 -2.16 11.16 5.29
N THR A 47 -1.10 10.69 4.64
CA THR A 47 0.26 10.72 5.19
C THR A 47 1.09 11.94 4.79
N GLY A 48 0.64 12.70 3.79
CA GLY A 48 1.43 13.79 3.21
C GLY A 48 2.62 13.32 2.37
N LEU A 49 2.63 12.05 1.96
CA LEU A 49 3.68 11.50 1.10
C LEU A 49 3.45 11.87 -0.36
N GLU A 50 4.53 11.91 -1.13
CA GLU A 50 4.53 12.07 -2.59
C GLU A 50 4.88 10.74 -3.26
N ALA A 51 4.16 10.38 -4.32
CA ALA A 51 4.49 9.20 -5.11
C ALA A 51 5.83 9.37 -5.84
N LEU A 52 6.67 8.35 -5.78
CA LEU A 52 7.88 8.29 -6.61
C LEU A 52 7.54 7.77 -8.01
N PRO A 53 8.12 8.33 -9.07
CA PRO A 53 7.88 7.86 -10.43
C PRO A 53 8.60 6.53 -10.70
N GLY A 54 7.95 5.66 -11.47
CA GLY A 54 8.55 4.41 -11.97
C GLY A 54 8.08 3.16 -11.22
N ARG A 55 8.55 2.01 -11.71
CA ARG A 55 8.26 0.69 -11.13
C ARG A 55 9.46 0.08 -10.40
N GLU A 56 10.62 0.67 -10.53
CA GLU A 56 11.86 0.25 -9.88
C GLU A 56 12.23 1.26 -8.80
N GLY A 57 12.25 0.83 -7.55
CA GLY A 57 12.59 1.68 -6.42
C GLY A 57 11.55 1.58 -5.32
N ASN A 58 11.58 2.56 -4.42
CA ASN A 58 10.58 2.71 -3.39
C ASN A 58 9.33 3.44 -3.93
N ASP A 59 8.21 3.31 -3.23
CA ASP A 59 6.91 3.73 -3.76
C ASP A 59 6.61 5.23 -3.51
N ALA A 60 7.14 5.80 -2.42
CA ALA A 60 6.84 7.18 -2.03
C ALA A 60 8.00 7.82 -1.24
N LYS A 61 7.94 9.15 -1.07
CA LYS A 61 8.86 9.94 -0.23
C LYS A 61 8.08 10.98 0.60
N ASP A 62 8.69 11.43 1.69
CA ASP A 62 8.21 12.59 2.44
C ASP A 62 8.84 13.91 1.95
N SER A 63 8.49 15.02 2.60
CA SER A 63 9.02 16.37 2.29
C SER A 63 10.51 16.54 2.59
N GLU A 64 11.10 15.64 3.40
CA GLU A 64 12.53 15.63 3.74
C GLU A 64 13.34 14.78 2.76
N GLY A 65 12.66 14.06 1.85
CA GLY A 65 13.26 13.16 0.87
C GLY A 65 13.49 11.74 1.38
N ASN A 66 13.00 11.37 2.57
CA ASN A 66 13.04 10.01 3.04
C ASN A 66 12.07 9.15 2.20
N GLU A 67 12.55 8.03 1.73
CA GLU A 67 11.77 7.12 0.88
C GLU A 67 11.08 6.03 1.71
N PHE A 68 9.96 5.53 1.19
CA PHE A 68 9.11 4.52 1.84
C PHE A 68 8.66 3.45 0.85
N GLU A 69 8.62 2.21 1.32
CA GLU A 69 7.93 1.11 0.64
C GLU A 69 6.46 1.07 1.10
N LEU A 70 5.51 1.01 0.18
CA LEU A 70 4.08 0.98 0.49
C LEU A 70 3.50 -0.42 0.27
N LYS A 71 2.75 -0.91 1.25
CA LYS A 71 2.01 -2.17 1.14
C LYS A 71 0.57 -1.97 1.54
N SER A 72 -0.35 -2.60 0.82
CA SER A 72 -1.78 -2.54 1.14
C SER A 72 -2.38 -3.92 1.33
N VAL A 73 -3.40 -4.01 2.17
CA VAL A 73 -4.21 -5.20 2.37
C VAL A 73 -5.70 -4.83 2.42
N ASN A 74 -6.54 -5.63 1.74
CA ASN A 74 -7.99 -5.56 1.92
C ASN A 74 -8.42 -6.68 2.89
N ILE A 75 -8.81 -6.32 4.11
CA ILE A 75 -9.17 -7.28 5.16
C ILE A 75 -10.43 -8.07 4.87
N ALA A 76 -11.25 -7.65 3.90
CA ALA A 76 -12.36 -8.44 3.40
C ALA A 76 -11.90 -9.66 2.59
N LEU A 77 -10.66 -9.67 2.08
CA LEU A 77 -10.11 -10.73 1.21
C LEU A 77 -9.02 -11.55 1.91
N THR A 78 -8.12 -10.90 2.64
CA THR A 78 -6.98 -11.54 3.29
C THR A 78 -6.48 -10.71 4.47
N ARG A 79 -5.74 -11.37 5.38
CA ARG A 79 -5.06 -10.72 6.52
C ARG A 79 -3.54 -10.76 6.41
N ASN A 80 -3.03 -10.84 5.17
CA ASN A 80 -1.60 -10.87 4.91
C ASN A 80 -1.24 -9.88 3.82
N PHE A 81 -0.24 -9.05 4.09
CA PHE A 81 0.35 -8.16 3.08
C PHE A 81 1.19 -8.96 2.10
N SER A 82 1.01 -8.68 0.83
CA SER A 82 1.86 -9.19 -0.24
C SER A 82 3.14 -8.36 -0.33
N THR A 83 4.24 -9.03 -0.67
CA THR A 83 5.51 -8.35 -0.93
C THR A 83 5.86 -8.41 -2.42
N HIS A 84 7.13 -8.52 -2.78
CA HIS A 84 7.57 -8.61 -4.17
C HIS A 84 7.61 -10.06 -4.67
N HIS A 85 7.44 -10.26 -5.98
CA HIS A 85 7.46 -11.60 -6.59
C HIS A 85 8.86 -12.22 -6.74
N HIS A 86 9.92 -11.42 -6.60
CA HIS A 86 11.30 -11.85 -6.77
C HIS A 86 12.16 -11.41 -5.59
N ILE A 87 11.83 -11.92 -4.38
CA ILE A 87 12.60 -11.61 -3.18
C ILE A 87 13.90 -12.43 -3.20
N ASN A 88 15.01 -11.70 -3.11
CA ASN A 88 16.37 -12.21 -3.02
C ASN A 88 17.22 -11.26 -2.15
N PRO A 89 18.46 -11.60 -1.79
CA PRO A 89 19.30 -10.78 -0.92
C PRO A 89 19.48 -9.32 -1.40
N ARG A 90 19.55 -9.09 -2.71
CA ARG A 90 19.68 -7.74 -3.28
C ARG A 90 18.43 -6.88 -3.02
N ILE A 91 17.24 -7.46 -3.12
CA ILE A 91 15.98 -6.77 -2.83
C ILE A 91 15.85 -6.54 -1.33
N ILE A 92 16.19 -7.54 -0.51
CA ILE A 92 16.14 -7.43 0.96
C ILE A 92 17.08 -6.33 1.45
N GLU A 93 18.27 -6.20 0.86
CA GLU A 93 19.22 -5.12 1.19
C GLU A 93 18.65 -3.73 0.89
N LYS A 94 17.85 -3.58 -0.18
CA LYS A 94 17.12 -2.33 -0.43
C LYS A 94 16.06 -2.08 0.64
N TYR A 95 15.30 -3.10 1.02
CA TYR A 95 14.25 -3.02 2.02
C TYR A 95 14.77 -2.66 3.43
N ARG A 96 16.00 -3.04 3.77
CA ARG A 96 16.65 -2.66 5.02
C ARG A 96 17.00 -1.17 5.12
N LYS A 97 16.85 -0.40 4.05
CA LYS A 97 17.23 1.02 3.98
C LYS A 97 16.07 1.97 4.18
N VAL A 98 14.83 1.49 4.10
CA VAL A 98 13.64 2.33 4.11
C VAL A 98 12.57 1.83 5.07
N ASP A 99 11.83 2.76 5.66
CA ASP A 99 10.64 2.44 6.44
C ASP A 99 9.52 1.95 5.52
N TRP A 100 8.66 1.11 6.06
CA TRP A 100 7.50 0.57 5.33
C TRP A 100 6.19 1.14 5.87
N ILE A 101 5.33 1.54 4.96
CA ILE A 101 3.96 1.97 5.24
C ILE A 101 2.99 0.85 4.87
N PHE A 102 2.19 0.43 5.83
CA PHE A 102 1.20 -0.63 5.70
C PHE A 102 -0.21 -0.05 5.79
N ALA A 103 -0.93 -0.02 4.68
CA ALA A 103 -2.29 0.49 4.59
C ALA A 103 -3.33 -0.63 4.65
N VAL A 104 -4.26 -0.53 5.57
CA VAL A 104 -5.35 -1.49 5.79
C VAL A 104 -6.63 -0.95 5.20
N TYR A 105 -7.28 -1.73 4.34
CA TYR A 105 -8.56 -1.39 3.70
C TYR A 105 -9.65 -2.38 4.05
N GLN A 106 -10.87 -1.87 4.13
CA GLN A 106 -12.09 -2.68 4.04
C GLN A 106 -12.84 -2.29 2.76
N GLY A 107 -12.79 -3.15 1.74
CA GLY A 107 -13.24 -2.78 0.40
C GLY A 107 -12.34 -1.70 -0.21
N ILE A 108 -12.93 -0.53 -0.47
CA ILE A 108 -12.23 0.66 -0.98
C ILE A 108 -11.90 1.68 0.12
N ASN A 109 -12.39 1.48 1.34
CA ASN A 109 -12.21 2.42 2.44
C ASN A 109 -10.89 2.16 3.16
N LEU A 110 -10.07 3.18 3.31
CA LEU A 110 -8.88 3.15 4.16
C LEU A 110 -9.30 3.11 5.64
N VAL A 111 -8.86 2.10 6.36
CA VAL A 111 -9.23 1.87 7.79
C VAL A 111 -8.13 2.33 8.72
N SER A 112 -6.89 1.97 8.43
CA SER A 112 -5.74 2.35 9.26
C SER A 112 -4.44 2.30 8.46
N ILE A 113 -3.43 3.04 8.93
CA ILE A 113 -2.07 3.04 8.39
C ILE A 113 -1.09 2.79 9.53
N TYR A 114 -0.11 1.95 9.28
CA TYR A 114 0.99 1.64 10.20
C TYR A 114 2.33 1.87 9.52
N LYS A 115 3.32 2.33 10.30
CA LYS A 115 4.72 2.42 9.87
C LYS A 115 5.56 1.41 10.64
N LEU A 116 6.39 0.65 9.93
CA LEU A 116 7.41 -0.22 10.53
C LEU A 116 8.79 0.16 10.00
N THR A 117 9.75 0.18 10.92
CA THR A 117 11.16 0.36 10.57
C THR A 117 11.76 -0.92 10.02
N PRO A 118 12.90 -0.85 9.29
CA PRO A 118 13.61 -2.05 8.86
C PRO A 118 13.97 -3.00 10.00
N SER A 119 14.34 -2.46 11.16
CA SER A 119 14.64 -3.28 12.35
C SER A 119 13.43 -4.07 12.85
N ALA A 120 12.23 -3.52 12.79
CA ALA A 120 11.01 -4.24 13.13
C ALA A 120 10.66 -5.34 12.10
N LEU A 121 11.17 -5.24 10.87
CA LEU A 121 10.95 -6.23 9.80
C LEU A 121 12.10 -7.24 9.67
N GLU A 122 13.21 -7.07 10.39
CA GLU A 122 14.42 -7.90 10.25
C GLU A 122 14.15 -9.40 10.43
N PHE A 123 13.21 -9.78 11.29
CA PHE A 123 12.79 -11.17 11.44
C PHE A 123 12.34 -11.81 10.11
N PHE A 124 11.61 -11.04 9.28
CA PHE A 124 11.19 -11.52 7.96
C PHE A 124 12.36 -11.54 6.97
N TYR A 125 13.18 -10.51 6.97
CA TYR A 125 14.33 -10.38 6.09
C TYR A 125 15.31 -11.54 6.28
N SER A 126 15.72 -11.81 7.52
CA SER A 126 16.62 -12.91 7.85
C SER A 126 16.05 -14.28 7.43
N ARG A 127 14.75 -14.52 7.68
CA ARG A 127 14.10 -15.77 7.26
C ARG A 127 14.00 -15.91 5.75
N TRP A 128 13.80 -14.82 5.02
CA TRP A 128 13.76 -14.86 3.56
C TRP A 128 15.16 -15.09 2.99
N GLU A 129 16.20 -14.48 3.54
CA GLU A 129 17.58 -14.75 3.14
C GLU A 129 17.98 -16.20 3.38
N GLU A 130 17.70 -16.72 4.57
CA GLU A 130 17.95 -18.13 4.88
C GLU A 130 17.23 -19.06 3.91
N LYS A 131 15.94 -18.80 3.63
CA LYS A 131 15.17 -19.58 2.67
C LYS A 131 15.77 -19.51 1.26
N TRP A 132 16.22 -18.34 0.82
CA TRP A 132 16.84 -18.16 -0.49
C TRP A 132 18.12 -18.98 -0.60
N HIS A 133 19.01 -18.93 0.41
CA HIS A 133 20.23 -19.73 0.45
C HIS A 133 19.93 -21.23 0.46
N ASN A 134 19.00 -21.68 1.29
CA ASN A 134 18.61 -23.08 1.41
C ASN A 134 17.93 -23.63 0.14
N SER A 135 17.36 -22.77 -0.70
CA SER A 135 16.76 -23.15 -1.99
C SER A 135 17.73 -23.14 -3.17
N GLY A 136 19.04 -22.96 -2.92
CA GLY A 136 20.05 -22.88 -3.97
C GLY A 136 20.01 -21.57 -4.76
N GLY A 137 19.59 -20.47 -4.15
CA GLY A 137 19.56 -19.14 -4.77
C GLY A 137 18.30 -18.87 -5.61
N LYS A 138 17.22 -19.59 -5.36
CA LYS A 138 15.96 -19.38 -6.05
C LYS A 138 15.16 -18.22 -5.40
N ASP A 139 14.74 -17.25 -6.20
CA ASP A 139 13.93 -16.13 -5.77
C ASP A 139 12.62 -16.60 -5.09
N ILE A 140 12.27 -15.95 -4.00
CA ILE A 140 11.06 -16.24 -3.23
C ILE A 140 9.92 -15.42 -3.80
N SER A 141 8.88 -16.11 -4.28
CA SER A 141 7.70 -15.44 -4.80
C SER A 141 6.78 -14.98 -3.67
N ASN A 142 6.59 -13.68 -3.57
CA ASN A 142 5.54 -13.01 -2.79
C ASN A 142 5.39 -13.53 -1.34
N PRO A 143 6.46 -13.55 -0.54
CA PRO A 143 6.34 -13.91 0.87
C PRO A 143 5.44 -12.91 1.60
N LYS A 144 4.75 -13.37 2.65
CA LYS A 144 3.70 -12.59 3.30
C LYS A 144 4.15 -12.04 4.65
N ILE A 145 3.66 -10.83 4.96
CA ILE A 145 3.75 -10.22 6.29
C ILE A 145 2.34 -10.22 6.89
N PRO A 146 2.11 -10.90 8.04
CA PRO A 146 0.79 -10.96 8.67
C PRO A 146 0.33 -9.59 9.18
N LEU A 147 -0.95 -9.24 8.97
CA LEU A 147 -1.55 -8.03 9.52
C LEU A 147 -1.42 -7.96 11.06
N LYS A 148 -1.57 -9.10 11.75
CA LYS A 148 -1.40 -9.17 13.20
C LYS A 148 -0.03 -8.62 13.63
N TYR A 149 1.04 -9.05 12.94
CA TYR A 149 2.39 -8.57 13.20
C TYR A 149 2.52 -7.06 13.01
N VAL A 150 1.94 -6.54 11.93
CA VAL A 150 1.98 -5.10 11.62
C VAL A 150 1.26 -4.27 12.70
N ILE A 151 0.13 -4.76 13.21
CA ILE A 151 -0.61 -4.11 14.30
C ILE A 151 0.17 -4.13 15.61
N GLU A 152 0.83 -5.25 15.92
CA GLU A 152 1.56 -5.44 17.19
C GLU A 152 2.88 -4.67 17.24
N HIS A 153 3.56 -4.48 16.10
CA HIS A 153 4.90 -3.90 16.04
C HIS A 153 4.99 -2.55 15.34
N GLY A 154 3.91 -2.12 14.65
CA GLY A 154 3.89 -0.89 13.87
C GLY A 154 3.46 0.34 14.67
N LEU A 155 4.06 1.48 14.35
CA LEU A 155 3.54 2.78 14.75
C LEU A 155 2.28 3.09 13.95
N LYS A 156 1.13 3.20 14.61
CA LYS A 156 -0.12 3.59 13.95
C LYS A 156 -0.07 5.07 13.57
N LEU A 157 -0.18 5.38 12.28
CA LEU A 157 -0.19 6.75 11.74
C LEU A 157 -1.61 7.27 11.51
N TYR A 158 -2.57 6.39 11.19
CA TYR A 158 -3.95 6.74 10.90
C TYR A 158 -4.92 5.67 11.42
N ASP A 159 -6.10 6.14 11.88
CA ASP A 159 -7.21 5.30 12.33
C ASP A 159 -8.54 5.98 12.00
N LEU A 160 -9.31 5.41 11.08
CA LEU A 160 -10.63 5.92 10.66
C LEU A 160 -11.59 6.10 11.84
N ALA A 161 -11.56 5.21 12.83
CA ALA A 161 -12.43 5.28 14.00
C ALA A 161 -12.10 6.47 14.92
N ALA A 162 -10.86 6.93 14.93
CA ALA A 162 -10.43 8.12 15.65
C ALA A 162 -10.79 9.40 14.87
N ASP A 163 -10.60 9.39 13.55
CA ASP A 163 -10.85 10.52 12.65
C ASP A 163 -12.34 10.88 12.57
N THR A 164 -13.21 9.87 12.57
CA THR A 164 -14.68 10.07 12.56
C THR A 164 -15.19 10.79 13.82
N LYS A 165 -14.49 10.66 14.97
CA LYS A 165 -14.84 11.33 16.22
C LYS A 165 -14.47 12.81 16.22
N LEU A 166 -13.45 13.22 15.49
CA LEU A 166 -13.01 14.62 15.38
C LEU A 166 -13.92 15.44 14.46
N ASN A 167 -14.57 14.80 13.48
CA ASN A 167 -15.45 15.48 12.52
C ASN A 167 -16.92 15.61 12.98
N VAL A 168 -17.27 15.13 14.17
CA VAL A 168 -18.62 15.17 14.77
C VAL A 168 -18.69 16.12 15.98
N ALA A 169 -17.58 16.76 16.33
CA ALA A 169 -17.46 17.77 17.39
C ALA A 169 -17.32 19.17 16.80
#